data_63d907acba563f5655ad774f77b0073a
#
_entry.id   63d907acba563f5655ad774f77b0073a
#
_cell.length_a   1.000
_cell.length_b   1.000
_cell.length_c   1.000
_cell.angle_alpha   90.00
_cell.angle_beta   90.00
_cell.angle_gamma   90.00
#
_symmetry.space_group_name_H-M   'P 1'
#
loop_
_entity.id
_entity.type
_entity.pdbx_description
1 polymer ?
#
loop_
_entity_poly.entity_id
_entity_poly.type
_entity_poly.pdbx_seq_one_letter_code
_entity_poly.pdbx_strand_id
1 'polypeptide(L)'
;MSVRHRVSLFALVVLLPLAQAAFAQTPTIDYVVSAPQPEQRWLQVDVRFPARAGTPLDVRMARSSPGRYATHEFGKNVYLFEARGAGEAVLPVEQVAPAHWRVTPTDGVVRVRYRLFADHIDGTYSAVDGTHAHLNAPATFVWAPALPETPITVRFVQPPGRNWRVSTQLFPTDDPLAFTAPNLQYLMDSPVEFSAHAVREFTVAYPGGGTPARIRLAVHHLGTEAQLDAYAAMVETIVREQAAIFGTLPTFDGGTYTFLMDYLPWADGDGMEHRNSTVCTAAASLADGMARVAGTASHEFFHAWNVERIRPASLEPFDFSQANMSGELWLAEGFTSYYGSLAMIRAGIVAQDRGVAQLAMFAGAVMRAPGAQFRSAVDMSRLAPYVDAAQAVDPTNWENTYVSYYTYGAAIGLGLDLTLRERSGGTVTLDDYMRTLWKTHGVPGGKAPGYVSRPYTLKDAEAALATVSGDAAFAADFFRRHVLGTEPLPFRRLFAAAGYTLRERETPPTLGTLGLTAQQGRMVVTNNTVATSAVYKAGVGRGDTILSLNGTAVTQAGDWERILSTLTPGTEVELAFESRGEKKTARVTVQSNDRVEAIPMAERTPQQEALRAAWLASRVK
;
A
#
# COMPACT_ATOMS: atom_id res chain seq x y z
N MET A 1 72.02 -0.34 76.95
CA MET A 1 71.79 -1.62 76.21
C MET A 1 70.34 -1.59 75.73
N SER A 2 70.07 -1.33 74.44
CA SER A 2 68.74 -1.20 73.85
C SER A 2 68.52 -2.34 72.86
N VAL A 3 67.60 -3.21 73.17
CA VAL A 3 67.21 -4.33 72.30
C VAL A 3 66.08 -3.88 71.38
N ARG A 4 66.33 -3.80 70.08
CA ARG A 4 65.28 -3.50 69.04
C ARG A 4 64.60 -4.80 68.60
N HIS A 5 63.32 -4.93 68.88
CA HIS A 5 62.50 -6.00 68.32
C HIS A 5 62.08 -5.63 66.87
N ARG A 6 62.37 -6.48 65.90
CA ARG A 6 61.84 -6.40 64.52
C ARG A 6 60.55 -7.22 64.47
N VAL A 7 59.44 -6.55 64.17
CA VAL A 7 58.17 -7.20 63.84
C VAL A 7 58.13 -7.42 62.33
N SER A 8 58.08 -8.66 61.89
CA SER A 8 57.88 -9.03 60.47
C SER A 8 56.38 -9.13 60.20
N LEU A 9 55.86 -8.26 59.33
CA LEU A 9 54.51 -8.33 58.82
C LEU A 9 54.45 -9.34 57.66
N PHE A 10 53.73 -10.45 57.86
CA PHE A 10 53.34 -11.34 56.75
C PHE A 10 52.10 -10.80 56.10
N ALA A 11 52.19 -10.31 54.84
CA ALA A 11 51.07 -9.97 54.00
C ALA A 11 50.44 -11.22 53.41
N LEU A 12 49.23 -11.55 53.84
CA LEU A 12 48.43 -12.65 53.27
C LEU A 12 47.76 -12.13 51.98
N VAL A 13 48.27 -12.51 50.80
CA VAL A 13 47.64 -12.22 49.51
C VAL A 13 46.50 -13.22 49.31
N VAL A 14 45.27 -12.76 49.52
CA VAL A 14 44.05 -13.49 49.18
C VAL A 14 43.80 -13.33 47.68
N LEU A 15 44.12 -14.34 46.87
CA LEU A 15 43.71 -14.47 45.47
C LEU A 15 42.20 -14.77 45.42
N LEU A 16 41.37 -13.74 45.22
CA LEU A 16 39.98 -13.92 44.84
C LEU A 16 39.95 -14.41 43.36
N PRO A 17 39.26 -15.50 43.03
CA PRO A 17 39.03 -15.86 41.64
C PRO A 17 38.08 -14.81 41.02
N LEU A 18 38.58 -14.07 40.02
CA LEU A 18 37.73 -13.30 39.10
C LEU A 18 36.87 -14.28 38.33
N ALA A 19 35.65 -14.53 38.79
CA ALA A 19 34.65 -15.16 37.98
C ALA A 19 34.39 -14.23 36.78
N GLN A 20 34.92 -14.57 35.60
CA GLN A 20 34.50 -13.98 34.36
C GLN A 20 33.01 -14.29 34.22
N ALA A 21 32.17 -13.28 34.47
CA ALA A 21 30.78 -13.34 34.08
C ALA A 21 30.78 -13.49 32.56
N ALA A 22 30.54 -14.70 32.07
CA ALA A 22 30.19 -14.91 30.68
C ALA A 22 28.89 -14.08 30.46
N PHE A 23 29.01 -12.96 29.75
CA PHE A 23 27.84 -12.26 29.26
C PHE A 23 27.09 -13.27 28.39
N ALA A 24 25.96 -13.78 28.86
CA ALA A 24 25.06 -14.58 28.08
C ALA A 24 24.69 -13.73 26.88
N GLN A 25 25.09 -14.13 25.69
CA GLN A 25 24.66 -13.45 24.46
C GLN A 25 23.12 -13.45 24.44
N THR A 26 22.54 -12.30 24.21
CA THR A 26 21.09 -12.18 24.01
C THR A 26 20.69 -13.17 22.90
N PRO A 27 19.73 -14.07 23.15
CA PRO A 27 19.32 -15.02 22.12
C PRO A 27 18.80 -14.28 20.89
N THR A 28 19.23 -14.69 19.69
CA THR A 28 18.83 -14.14 18.40
C THR A 28 18.05 -15.18 17.59
N ILE A 29 17.20 -14.69 16.69
CA ILE A 29 16.63 -15.50 15.61
C ILE A 29 17.49 -15.26 14.38
N ASP A 30 17.99 -16.33 13.76
CA ASP A 30 18.92 -16.22 12.65
C ASP A 30 18.31 -16.86 11.39
N TYR A 31 18.05 -16.05 10.35
CA TYR A 31 17.59 -16.50 9.04
C TYR A 31 18.74 -16.54 8.05
N VAL A 32 18.72 -17.56 7.20
CA VAL A 32 19.58 -17.65 6.00
C VAL A 32 18.69 -17.89 4.79
N VAL A 33 18.79 -17.00 3.80
CA VAL A 33 18.04 -17.08 2.55
C VAL A 33 18.98 -17.39 1.41
N SER A 34 18.65 -18.39 0.61
CA SER A 34 19.41 -18.77 -0.57
C SER A 34 18.51 -19.11 -1.74
N ALA A 35 19.01 -18.91 -2.96
CA ALA A 35 18.39 -19.29 -4.21
C ALA A 35 19.34 -20.19 -5.01
N PRO A 36 19.46 -21.49 -4.67
CA PRO A 36 20.42 -22.39 -5.32
C PRO A 36 20.14 -22.63 -6.81
N GLN A 37 18.88 -22.49 -7.21
CA GLN A 37 18.38 -22.67 -8.57
C GLN A 37 17.32 -21.60 -8.85
N PRO A 38 17.70 -20.32 -8.99
CA PRO A 38 16.75 -19.20 -9.07
C PRO A 38 15.80 -19.31 -10.27
N GLU A 39 16.22 -19.93 -11.37
CA GLU A 39 15.39 -20.17 -12.54
C GLU A 39 14.19 -21.08 -12.29
N GLN A 40 14.19 -21.82 -11.16
CA GLN A 40 13.09 -22.72 -10.76
C GLN A 40 12.08 -22.06 -9.82
N ARG A 41 12.20 -20.75 -9.58
CA ARG A 41 11.22 -19.95 -8.82
C ARG A 41 11.04 -20.41 -7.38
N TRP A 42 12.11 -20.82 -6.70
CA TRP A 42 12.03 -21.15 -5.28
C TRP A 42 13.25 -20.67 -4.49
N LEU A 43 12.95 -20.33 -3.24
CA LEU A 43 13.95 -19.96 -2.23
C LEU A 43 14.10 -21.10 -1.22
N GLN A 44 15.33 -21.29 -0.72
CA GLN A 44 15.60 -22.06 0.47
C GLN A 44 15.73 -21.10 1.65
N VAL A 45 14.93 -21.30 2.68
CA VAL A 45 15.02 -20.54 3.93
C VAL A 45 15.37 -21.49 5.06
N ASP A 46 16.44 -21.17 5.77
CA ASP A 46 16.86 -21.81 7.01
C ASP A 46 16.67 -20.81 8.16
N VAL A 47 16.05 -21.21 9.26
CA VAL A 47 15.91 -20.34 10.43
C VAL A 47 16.24 -21.08 11.72
N ARG A 48 16.95 -20.41 12.60
CA ARG A 48 17.28 -20.87 13.94
C ARG A 48 16.51 -20.05 14.97
N PHE A 49 15.63 -20.71 15.72
CA PHE A 49 14.92 -20.13 16.85
C PHE A 49 15.57 -20.54 18.18
N PRO A 50 15.76 -19.61 19.13
CA PRO A 50 15.99 -19.99 20.51
C PRO A 50 14.75 -20.68 21.06
N ALA A 51 14.92 -21.75 21.81
CA ALA A 51 13.83 -22.57 22.29
C ALA A 51 14.10 -23.06 23.73
N ARG A 52 13.12 -23.69 24.37
CA ARG A 52 13.26 -24.35 25.65
C ARG A 52 12.92 -25.82 25.50
N ALA A 53 13.85 -26.71 25.87
CA ALA A 53 13.63 -28.15 25.82
C ALA A 53 12.29 -28.56 26.46
N GLY A 54 11.54 -29.41 25.76
CA GLY A 54 10.24 -29.90 26.19
C GLY A 54 9.08 -28.90 26.10
N THR A 55 9.30 -27.64 25.73
CA THR A 55 8.23 -26.64 25.55
C THR A 55 7.93 -26.50 24.06
N PRO A 56 6.71 -26.82 23.59
CA PRO A 56 6.35 -26.69 22.19
C PRO A 56 6.56 -25.26 21.67
N LEU A 57 7.15 -25.13 20.50
CA LEU A 57 7.31 -23.89 19.75
C LEU A 57 6.33 -23.89 18.58
N ASP A 58 5.43 -22.93 18.58
CA ASP A 58 4.57 -22.68 17.42
C ASP A 58 5.35 -21.83 16.41
N VAL A 59 5.39 -22.30 15.16
CA VAL A 59 5.99 -21.63 14.01
C VAL A 59 4.90 -21.35 13.00
N ARG A 60 4.78 -20.12 12.53
CA ARG A 60 3.71 -19.67 11.64
C ARG A 60 4.27 -19.00 10.40
N MET A 61 3.56 -19.13 9.29
CA MET A 61 3.67 -18.23 8.14
C MET A 61 2.62 -17.15 8.27
N ALA A 62 2.91 -15.92 7.85
CA ALA A 62 1.94 -14.85 7.89
C ALA A 62 0.77 -15.14 6.94
N ARG A 63 -0.41 -14.62 7.29
CA ARG A 63 -1.64 -14.71 6.50
C ARG A 63 -2.04 -13.36 5.92
N SER A 64 -1.43 -12.29 6.41
CA SER A 64 -1.64 -10.91 5.98
C SER A 64 -0.30 -10.16 6.03
N SER A 65 -0.20 -9.04 5.35
CA SER A 65 1.00 -8.20 5.24
C SER A 65 0.67 -6.75 5.58
N PRO A 66 1.54 -5.97 6.25
CA PRO A 66 1.41 -4.52 6.30
C PRO A 66 1.23 -3.96 4.89
N GLY A 67 0.41 -2.92 4.73
CA GLY A 67 0.03 -2.39 3.42
C GLY A 67 -1.00 -3.24 2.66
N ARG A 68 -1.37 -4.44 3.17
CA ARG A 68 -2.44 -5.29 2.66
C ARG A 68 -3.42 -5.65 3.76
N TYR A 69 -4.70 -5.56 3.44
CA TYR A 69 -5.76 -5.70 4.45
C TYR A 69 -6.51 -7.03 4.34
N ALA A 70 -6.35 -7.75 3.23
CA ALA A 70 -6.93 -9.07 3.01
C ALA A 70 -6.05 -10.21 3.52
N THR A 71 -6.61 -11.42 3.55
CA THR A 71 -5.89 -12.64 3.88
C THR A 71 -5.32 -13.28 2.62
N HIS A 72 -4.00 -13.42 2.54
CA HIS A 72 -3.29 -13.96 1.37
C HIS A 72 -2.86 -15.42 1.50
N GLU A 73 -2.85 -15.97 2.73
CA GLU A 73 -2.49 -17.37 3.02
C GLU A 73 -1.12 -17.75 2.43
N PHE A 74 -0.07 -17.00 2.76
CA PHE A 74 1.29 -17.20 2.22
C PHE A 74 1.84 -18.61 2.49
N GLY A 75 1.38 -19.30 3.55
CA GLY A 75 1.75 -20.67 3.87
C GLY A 75 1.49 -21.69 2.75
N LYS A 76 0.60 -21.38 1.77
CA LYS A 76 0.34 -22.23 0.60
C LYS A 76 1.57 -22.47 -0.29
N ASN A 77 2.55 -21.56 -0.23
CA ASN A 77 3.77 -21.60 -1.03
C ASN A 77 4.93 -22.32 -0.32
N VAL A 78 4.76 -22.70 0.96
CA VAL A 78 5.76 -23.41 1.78
C VAL A 78 5.68 -24.92 1.52
N TYR A 79 6.84 -25.53 1.26
CA TYR A 79 6.96 -26.99 1.11
C TYR A 79 8.31 -27.50 1.62
N LEU A 80 8.43 -28.80 1.82
CA LEU A 80 9.59 -29.47 2.43
C LEU A 80 9.99 -28.86 3.79
N PHE A 81 8.98 -28.58 4.62
CA PHE A 81 9.19 -28.05 5.96
C PHE A 81 9.71 -29.15 6.88
N GLU A 82 10.90 -28.94 7.45
CA GLU A 82 11.51 -29.85 8.42
C GLU A 82 12.06 -29.08 9.63
N ALA A 83 12.18 -29.75 10.77
CA ALA A 83 12.75 -29.19 11.98
C ALA A 83 13.83 -30.08 12.58
N ARG A 84 14.89 -29.47 13.14
CA ARG A 84 16.03 -30.14 13.77
C ARG A 84 16.44 -29.46 15.06
N GLY A 85 16.98 -30.20 16.01
CA GLY A 85 17.61 -29.68 17.23
C GLY A 85 19.05 -29.19 16.99
N ALA A 86 19.73 -28.76 18.05
CA ALA A 86 21.11 -28.26 18.00
C ALA A 86 22.10 -29.30 17.41
N GLY A 87 21.92 -30.57 17.72
CA GLY A 87 22.77 -31.70 17.25
C GLY A 87 22.29 -32.32 15.92
N GLU A 88 21.54 -31.60 15.09
CA GLU A 88 20.97 -32.08 13.81
C GLU A 88 19.96 -33.25 13.95
N ALA A 89 19.54 -33.59 15.16
CA ALA A 89 18.47 -34.56 15.38
C ALA A 89 17.16 -34.07 14.80
N VAL A 90 16.48 -34.90 14.01
CA VAL A 90 15.18 -34.60 13.44
C VAL A 90 14.15 -34.46 14.56
N LEU A 91 13.42 -33.34 14.57
CA LEU A 91 12.33 -33.09 15.50
C LEU A 91 10.99 -33.35 14.82
N PRO A 92 10.03 -34.00 15.51
CA PRO A 92 8.67 -34.14 14.99
C PRO A 92 8.03 -32.78 14.72
N VAL A 93 7.37 -32.65 13.56
CA VAL A 93 6.60 -31.47 13.15
C VAL A 93 5.14 -31.86 13.04
N GLU A 94 4.29 -31.19 13.79
CA GLU A 94 2.85 -31.28 13.69
C GLU A 94 2.31 -30.08 12.91
N GLN A 95 1.60 -30.29 11.81
CA GLN A 95 0.89 -29.20 11.12
C GLN A 95 -0.47 -29.00 11.79
N VAL A 96 -0.56 -27.95 12.60
CA VAL A 96 -1.76 -27.64 13.43
C VAL A 96 -2.85 -26.94 12.61
N ALA A 97 -2.43 -26.13 11.61
CA ALA A 97 -3.32 -25.42 10.69
C ALA A 97 -2.57 -25.13 9.36
N PRO A 98 -3.24 -24.65 8.30
CA PRO A 98 -2.63 -24.46 6.99
C PRO A 98 -1.32 -23.66 6.97
N ALA A 99 -1.18 -22.67 7.86
CA ALA A 99 0.01 -21.82 7.97
C ALA A 99 0.66 -21.91 9.37
N HIS A 100 0.48 -23.03 10.09
CA HIS A 100 0.90 -23.19 11.48
C HIS A 100 1.47 -24.58 11.73
N TRP A 101 2.72 -24.64 12.15
CA TRP A 101 3.44 -25.85 12.56
C TRP A 101 3.82 -25.76 14.04
N ARG A 102 3.82 -26.89 14.71
CA ARG A 102 4.26 -27.04 16.09
C ARG A 102 5.44 -27.99 16.16
N VAL A 103 6.51 -27.57 16.83
CA VAL A 103 7.73 -28.34 17.02
C VAL A 103 8.02 -28.45 18.50
N THR A 104 8.28 -29.66 19.02
CA THR A 104 8.72 -29.85 20.41
C THR A 104 10.22 -30.02 20.45
N PRO A 105 10.98 -29.02 20.92
CA PRO A 105 12.44 -29.09 20.99
C PRO A 105 12.91 -30.07 22.07
N THR A 106 14.02 -30.77 21.79
CA THR A 106 14.70 -31.62 22.76
C THR A 106 15.84 -30.91 23.49
N ASP A 107 16.20 -29.72 22.99
CA ASP A 107 17.27 -28.87 23.51
C ASP A 107 16.91 -27.37 23.39
N GLY A 108 17.89 -26.48 23.53
CA GLY A 108 17.69 -25.02 23.51
C GLY A 108 17.50 -24.40 22.13
N VAL A 109 17.33 -25.17 21.05
CA VAL A 109 17.29 -24.68 19.67
C VAL A 109 16.28 -25.47 18.85
N VAL A 110 15.54 -24.73 17.99
CA VAL A 110 14.80 -25.30 16.86
C VAL A 110 15.36 -24.70 15.58
N ARG A 111 15.88 -25.54 14.69
CA ARG A 111 16.25 -25.17 13.33
C ARG A 111 15.18 -25.64 12.39
N VAL A 112 14.56 -24.70 11.68
CA VAL A 112 13.56 -24.99 10.66
C VAL A 112 14.17 -24.73 9.29
N ARG A 113 13.92 -25.65 8.36
CA ARG A 113 14.25 -25.50 6.95
C ARG A 113 13.01 -25.73 6.12
N TYR A 114 12.80 -24.88 5.12
CA TYR A 114 11.71 -25.05 4.16
C TYR A 114 12.08 -24.46 2.80
N ARG A 115 11.36 -24.87 1.77
CA ARG A 115 11.36 -24.20 0.47
C ARG A 115 10.12 -23.34 0.32
N LEU A 116 10.29 -22.23 -0.37
CA LEU A 116 9.22 -21.29 -0.70
C LEU A 116 9.13 -21.13 -2.21
N PHE A 117 7.99 -21.46 -2.81
CA PHE A 117 7.72 -21.10 -4.19
C PHE A 117 7.46 -19.59 -4.28
N ALA A 118 8.17 -18.88 -5.16
CA ALA A 118 8.23 -17.43 -5.25
C ALA A 118 8.30 -17.01 -6.73
N ASP A 119 7.13 -16.70 -7.32
CA ASP A 119 7.01 -16.37 -8.76
C ASP A 119 5.96 -15.29 -9.00
N HIS A 120 5.94 -14.24 -8.15
CA HIS A 120 5.00 -13.13 -8.34
C HIS A 120 5.67 -11.83 -7.90
N ILE A 121 5.91 -10.93 -8.88
CA ILE A 121 6.63 -9.67 -8.67
C ILE A 121 5.61 -8.55 -8.46
N ASP A 122 5.28 -8.31 -7.20
CA ASP A 122 4.45 -7.20 -6.72
C ASP A 122 4.85 -6.83 -5.28
N GLY A 123 4.16 -5.90 -4.65
CA GLY A 123 4.38 -5.54 -3.24
C GLY A 123 3.89 -6.59 -2.24
N THR A 124 3.05 -7.54 -2.66
CA THR A 124 2.38 -8.50 -1.78
C THR A 124 3.15 -9.80 -1.61
N TYR A 125 3.72 -10.31 -2.70
CA TYR A 125 4.34 -11.64 -2.75
C TYR A 125 5.86 -11.54 -2.87
N SER A 126 6.49 -12.70 -3.04
CA SER A 126 7.91 -12.80 -3.32
C SER A 126 8.14 -13.47 -4.66
N ALA A 127 9.22 -13.09 -5.31
CA ALA A 127 9.65 -13.67 -6.58
C ALA A 127 11.15 -13.95 -6.56
N VAL A 128 11.57 -14.99 -7.27
CA VAL A 128 12.96 -15.24 -7.59
C VAL A 128 13.10 -15.80 -9.00
N ASP A 129 14.04 -15.26 -9.75
CA ASP A 129 14.40 -15.74 -11.08
C ASP A 129 15.89 -15.59 -11.35
N GLY A 130 16.33 -15.87 -12.58
CA GLY A 130 17.74 -15.74 -12.96
C GLY A 130 18.28 -14.31 -12.92
N THR A 131 17.47 -13.31 -12.69
CA THR A 131 17.83 -11.88 -12.71
C THR A 131 17.78 -11.23 -11.34
N HIS A 132 16.86 -11.66 -10.45
CA HIS A 132 16.67 -11.08 -9.11
C HIS A 132 15.98 -12.03 -8.12
N ALA A 133 15.98 -11.63 -6.85
CA ALA A 133 15.06 -12.07 -5.82
C ALA A 133 14.41 -10.84 -5.16
N HIS A 134 13.11 -10.69 -5.34
CA HIS A 134 12.27 -9.71 -4.68
C HIS A 134 11.53 -10.38 -3.53
N LEU A 135 11.66 -9.87 -2.29
CA LEU A 135 11.11 -10.51 -1.10
C LEU A 135 10.21 -9.56 -0.32
N ASN A 136 8.95 -9.95 -0.17
CA ASN A 136 8.08 -9.41 0.88
C ASN A 136 8.25 -10.29 2.13
N ALA A 137 8.63 -9.69 3.26
CA ALA A 137 8.99 -10.44 4.46
C ALA A 137 7.85 -11.32 5.02
N PRO A 138 6.58 -10.87 5.13
CA PRO A 138 5.45 -11.71 5.50
C PRO A 138 5.21 -12.90 4.58
N ALA A 139 5.49 -12.75 3.28
CA ALA A 139 5.39 -13.82 2.29
C ALA A 139 6.61 -14.75 2.25
N THR A 140 7.69 -14.39 2.98
CA THR A 140 8.98 -15.11 2.94
C THR A 140 9.30 -15.85 4.23
N PHE A 141 9.12 -15.18 5.40
CA PHE A 141 9.67 -15.66 6.67
C PHE A 141 8.60 -16.31 7.56
N VAL A 142 8.84 -17.56 7.96
CA VAL A 142 8.08 -18.13 9.09
C VAL A 142 8.56 -17.49 10.40
N TRP A 143 7.70 -17.37 11.36
CA TRP A 143 7.93 -16.67 12.63
C TRP A 143 7.38 -17.43 13.83
N ALA A 144 7.86 -17.10 15.03
CA ALA A 144 7.39 -17.71 16.28
C ALA A 144 6.65 -16.66 17.15
N PRO A 145 5.34 -16.84 17.43
CA PRO A 145 4.55 -15.89 18.24
C PRO A 145 5.11 -15.66 19.65
N ALA A 146 5.85 -16.63 20.18
CA ALA A 146 6.46 -16.52 21.51
C ALA A 146 7.72 -15.62 21.54
N LEU A 147 8.21 -15.14 20.39
CA LEU A 147 9.49 -14.45 20.25
C LEU A 147 9.39 -13.10 19.52
N PRO A 148 8.36 -12.25 19.79
CA PRO A 148 8.10 -11.05 18.97
C PRO A 148 9.18 -9.97 19.11
N GLU A 149 9.81 -9.87 20.29
CA GLU A 149 10.83 -8.85 20.61
C GLU A 149 12.27 -9.39 20.54
N THR A 150 12.45 -10.63 20.07
CA THR A 150 13.79 -11.22 19.94
C THR A 150 14.52 -10.58 18.76
N PRO A 151 15.75 -10.07 18.94
CA PRO A 151 16.56 -9.56 17.83
C PRO A 151 16.78 -10.60 16.75
N ILE A 152 16.83 -10.12 15.51
CA ILE A 152 16.85 -10.98 14.32
C ILE A 152 18.08 -10.65 13.47
N THR A 153 18.70 -11.68 12.91
CA THR A 153 19.71 -11.58 11.86
C THR A 153 19.16 -12.22 10.59
N VAL A 154 19.36 -11.58 9.44
CA VAL A 154 19.04 -12.13 8.11
C VAL A 154 20.30 -12.13 7.26
N ARG A 155 20.68 -13.28 6.75
CA ARG A 155 21.83 -13.46 5.84
C ARG A 155 21.35 -13.95 4.49
N PHE A 156 21.86 -13.34 3.43
CA PHE A 156 21.63 -13.75 2.05
C PHE A 156 22.84 -14.50 1.51
N VAL A 157 22.60 -15.55 0.74
CA VAL A 157 23.65 -16.33 0.09
C VAL A 157 23.63 -16.03 -1.40
N GLN A 158 24.76 -15.66 -1.97
CA GLN A 158 24.88 -15.40 -3.40
C GLN A 158 24.40 -16.60 -4.21
N PRO A 159 23.50 -16.43 -5.18
CA PRO A 159 23.15 -17.48 -6.11
C PRO A 159 24.37 -17.88 -6.96
N PRO A 160 24.45 -19.12 -7.42
CA PRO A 160 25.59 -19.60 -8.20
C PRO A 160 25.88 -18.74 -9.43
N GLY A 161 27.12 -18.27 -9.56
CA GLY A 161 27.56 -17.46 -10.69
C GLY A 161 27.01 -16.03 -10.75
N ARG A 162 26.38 -15.54 -9.67
CA ARG A 162 25.84 -14.19 -9.58
C ARG A 162 26.70 -13.33 -8.63
N ASN A 163 26.60 -12.01 -8.83
CA ASN A 163 27.19 -11.01 -7.94
C ASN A 163 26.11 -9.97 -7.64
N TRP A 164 25.12 -10.37 -6.86
CA TRP A 164 23.99 -9.55 -6.49
C TRP A 164 24.28 -8.73 -5.24
N ARG A 165 23.61 -7.58 -5.14
CA ARG A 165 23.62 -6.74 -3.94
C ARG A 165 22.23 -6.73 -3.29
N VAL A 166 22.21 -6.48 -1.99
CA VAL A 166 20.95 -6.34 -1.23
C VAL A 166 20.64 -4.87 -1.04
N SER A 167 19.40 -4.48 -1.34
CA SER A 167 18.80 -3.22 -0.89
C SER A 167 17.57 -3.54 -0.02
N THR A 168 17.51 -2.94 1.16
CA THR A 168 16.46 -3.14 2.17
C THR A 168 16.50 -2.01 3.20
N GLN A 169 15.47 -1.89 4.03
CA GLN A 169 15.50 -1.02 5.22
C GLN A 169 16.07 -1.69 6.47
N LEU A 170 16.35 -3.00 6.45
CA LEU A 170 17.02 -3.68 7.56
C LEU A 170 18.35 -3.00 7.91
N PHE A 171 18.75 -3.05 9.17
CA PHE A 171 20.01 -2.45 9.60
C PHE A 171 21.22 -3.24 9.06
N PRO A 172 22.18 -2.57 8.41
CA PRO A 172 23.37 -3.24 7.87
C PRO A 172 24.30 -3.73 8.97
N THR A 173 25.11 -4.73 8.62
CA THR A 173 26.27 -5.19 9.42
C THR A 173 27.57 -4.94 8.65
N ASP A 174 28.70 -5.41 9.16
CA ASP A 174 29.99 -5.38 8.44
C ASP A 174 30.00 -6.32 7.21
N ASP A 175 29.13 -7.32 7.18
CA ASP A 175 28.92 -8.20 6.03
C ASP A 175 27.82 -7.62 5.12
N PRO A 176 28.11 -7.27 3.85
CA PRO A 176 27.14 -6.67 2.94
C PRO A 176 25.96 -7.58 2.57
N LEU A 177 26.01 -8.84 2.95
CA LEU A 177 24.94 -9.84 2.77
C LEU A 177 24.25 -10.21 4.09
N ALA A 178 24.57 -9.54 5.21
CA ALA A 178 23.96 -9.78 6.50
C ALA A 178 23.37 -8.50 7.08
N PHE A 179 22.16 -8.60 7.63
CA PHE A 179 21.38 -7.48 8.15
C PHE A 179 20.73 -7.87 9.47
N THR A 180 20.26 -6.87 10.23
CA THR A 180 19.58 -7.09 11.49
C THR A 180 18.24 -6.36 11.56
N ALA A 181 17.31 -6.91 12.35
CA ALA A 181 16.09 -6.24 12.77
C ALA A 181 15.95 -6.33 14.30
N PRO A 182 15.44 -5.27 14.98
CA PRO A 182 15.32 -5.28 16.43
C PRO A 182 14.21 -6.19 16.95
N ASN A 183 13.19 -6.46 16.14
CA ASN A 183 11.99 -7.21 16.50
C ASN A 183 11.26 -7.74 15.26
N LEU A 184 10.21 -8.54 15.49
CA LEU A 184 9.39 -9.13 14.44
C LEU A 184 8.67 -8.08 13.58
N GLN A 185 8.08 -7.04 14.20
CA GLN A 185 7.34 -6.02 13.46
C GLN A 185 8.22 -5.33 12.42
N TYR A 186 9.47 -4.98 12.81
CA TYR A 186 10.41 -4.35 11.90
C TYR A 186 10.86 -5.29 10.77
N LEU A 187 11.12 -6.59 11.08
CA LEU A 187 11.46 -7.58 10.05
C LEU A 187 10.34 -7.70 9.03
N MET A 188 9.10 -7.89 9.51
CA MET A 188 7.93 -8.13 8.64
C MET A 188 7.56 -6.91 7.79
N ASP A 189 8.00 -5.73 8.18
CA ASP A 189 7.87 -4.48 7.42
C ASP A 189 9.11 -4.18 6.54
N SER A 190 10.02 -5.12 6.35
CA SER A 190 11.29 -4.90 5.65
C SER A 190 11.38 -5.72 4.36
N PRO A 191 10.96 -5.16 3.22
CA PRO A 191 11.14 -5.81 1.93
C PRO A 191 12.61 -5.82 1.51
N VAL A 192 12.92 -6.69 0.57
CA VAL A 192 14.30 -6.87 0.09
C VAL A 192 14.31 -6.96 -1.43
N GLU A 193 15.19 -6.21 -2.07
CA GLU A 193 15.63 -6.43 -3.44
C GLU A 193 17.05 -6.99 -3.42
N PHE A 194 17.24 -8.20 -3.99
CA PHE A 194 18.51 -8.88 -4.09
C PHE A 194 18.81 -9.21 -5.55
N SER A 195 19.57 -8.34 -6.20
CA SER A 195 19.88 -8.43 -7.63
C SER A 195 21.12 -7.62 -8.01
N ALA A 196 21.38 -7.52 -9.31
CA ALA A 196 22.35 -6.58 -9.87
C ALA A 196 21.75 -5.20 -10.17
N HIS A 197 20.73 -4.79 -9.42
CA HIS A 197 19.99 -3.53 -9.64
C HIS A 197 20.90 -2.29 -9.65
N ALA A 198 20.46 -1.26 -10.37
CA ALA A 198 21.10 0.04 -10.37
C ALA A 198 20.70 0.86 -9.13
N VAL A 199 21.60 1.74 -8.68
CA VAL A 199 21.35 2.59 -7.51
C VAL A 199 21.53 4.05 -7.89
N ARG A 200 20.60 4.90 -7.42
CA ARG A 200 20.73 6.36 -7.39
C ARG A 200 20.45 6.87 -5.99
N GLU A 201 21.17 7.91 -5.59
CA GLU A 201 21.01 8.51 -4.26
C GLU A 201 21.03 10.04 -4.36
N PHE A 202 20.22 10.66 -3.51
CA PHE A 202 20.28 12.10 -3.23
C PHE A 202 20.01 12.36 -1.74
N THR A 203 20.24 13.59 -1.30
CA THR A 203 20.02 13.97 0.10
C THR A 203 18.98 15.08 0.22
N VAL A 204 18.22 15.04 1.32
CA VAL A 204 17.28 16.09 1.69
C VAL A 204 17.60 16.55 3.11
N ALA A 205 17.83 17.86 3.27
CA ALA A 205 18.15 18.45 4.57
C ALA A 205 16.91 18.51 5.47
N TYR A 206 17.09 18.32 6.77
CA TYR A 206 16.08 18.64 7.77
C TYR A 206 16.08 20.14 8.09
N PRO A 207 14.89 20.77 8.21
CA PRO A 207 14.81 22.22 8.47
C PRO A 207 15.48 22.68 9.77
N GLY A 208 15.59 21.80 10.76
CA GLY A 208 16.27 22.07 12.04
C GLY A 208 17.77 21.81 12.06
N GLY A 209 18.36 21.45 10.90
CA GLY A 209 19.77 21.00 10.82
C GLY A 209 19.93 19.53 11.21
N GLY A 210 21.17 19.05 11.26
CA GLY A 210 21.53 17.65 11.49
C GLY A 210 22.00 16.94 10.23
N THR A 211 22.22 15.62 10.32
CA THR A 211 22.60 14.81 9.16
C THR A 211 21.44 14.72 8.17
N PRO A 212 21.61 15.14 6.90
CA PRO A 212 20.56 15.04 5.89
C PRO A 212 20.08 13.61 5.72
N ALA A 213 18.78 13.45 5.45
CA ALA A 213 18.21 12.16 5.07
C ALA A 213 18.76 11.74 3.71
N ARG A 214 19.18 10.50 3.59
CA ARG A 214 19.55 9.88 2.31
C ARG A 214 18.32 9.22 1.70
N ILE A 215 18.07 9.51 0.45
CA ILE A 215 17.02 8.86 -0.34
C ILE A 215 17.72 8.02 -1.40
N ARG A 216 17.42 6.73 -1.41
CA ARG A 216 18.01 5.75 -2.31
C ARG A 216 16.94 5.19 -3.23
N LEU A 217 17.25 5.08 -4.51
CA LEU A 217 16.49 4.31 -5.49
C LEU A 217 17.31 3.08 -5.85
N ALA A 218 16.78 1.90 -5.57
CA ALA A 218 17.30 0.61 -6.00
C ALA A 218 16.38 0.12 -7.12
N VAL A 219 16.84 0.19 -8.38
CA VAL A 219 15.96 0.02 -9.53
C VAL A 219 16.44 -1.15 -10.40
N HIS A 220 15.64 -2.18 -10.49
CA HIS A 220 15.80 -3.27 -11.44
C HIS A 220 14.97 -2.96 -12.69
N HIS A 221 15.63 -2.71 -13.82
CA HIS A 221 15.00 -2.22 -15.04
C HIS A 221 15.78 -2.60 -16.30
N LEU A 222 15.14 -2.49 -17.46
CA LEU A 222 15.73 -2.74 -18.78
C LEU A 222 16.01 -1.44 -19.58
N GLY A 223 15.87 -0.28 -18.95
CA GLY A 223 16.14 1.02 -19.56
C GLY A 223 17.64 1.39 -19.61
N THR A 224 17.94 2.57 -20.15
CA THR A 224 19.28 3.14 -20.16
C THR A 224 19.61 3.90 -18.85
N GLU A 225 20.91 4.11 -18.58
CA GLU A 225 21.37 4.92 -17.45
C GLU A 225 20.79 6.36 -17.49
N ALA A 226 20.72 6.97 -18.68
CA ALA A 226 20.15 8.31 -18.85
C ALA A 226 18.64 8.36 -18.51
N GLN A 227 17.88 7.30 -18.82
CA GLN A 227 16.47 7.20 -18.42
C GLN A 227 16.34 7.03 -16.91
N LEU A 228 17.22 6.26 -16.29
CA LEU A 228 17.26 6.12 -14.82
C LEU A 228 17.62 7.45 -14.14
N ASP A 229 18.59 8.20 -14.67
CA ASP A 229 18.97 9.52 -14.14
C ASP A 229 17.79 10.50 -14.23
N ALA A 230 17.09 10.54 -15.35
CA ALA A 230 15.90 11.38 -15.51
C ALA A 230 14.77 10.98 -14.57
N TYR A 231 14.57 9.69 -14.35
CA TYR A 231 13.59 9.17 -13.40
C TYR A 231 13.96 9.53 -11.95
N ALA A 232 15.21 9.37 -11.56
CA ALA A 232 15.70 9.72 -10.23
C ALA A 232 15.51 11.22 -9.93
N ALA A 233 15.79 12.10 -10.90
CA ALA A 233 15.53 13.53 -10.78
C ALA A 233 14.04 13.86 -10.60
N MET A 234 13.16 13.12 -11.28
CA MET A 234 11.70 13.25 -11.12
C MET A 234 11.26 12.84 -9.71
N VAL A 235 11.74 11.70 -9.20
CA VAL A 235 11.46 11.23 -7.84
C VAL A 235 12.00 12.21 -6.80
N GLU A 236 13.19 12.79 -7.01
CA GLU A 236 13.74 13.82 -6.13
C GLU A 236 12.80 15.03 -6.02
N THR A 237 12.23 15.49 -7.14
CA THR A 237 11.30 16.62 -7.16
C THR A 237 10.03 16.30 -6.36
N ILE A 238 9.50 15.07 -6.48
CA ILE A 238 8.34 14.58 -5.71
C ILE A 238 8.65 14.55 -4.22
N VAL A 239 9.77 13.97 -3.83
CA VAL A 239 10.21 13.86 -2.43
C VAL A 239 10.31 15.24 -1.78
N ARG A 240 10.92 16.23 -2.47
CA ARG A 240 11.03 17.60 -1.98
C ARG A 240 9.67 18.27 -1.83
N GLU A 241 8.76 18.07 -2.79
CA GLU A 241 7.41 18.64 -2.74
C GLU A 241 6.61 18.07 -1.55
N GLN A 242 6.67 16.77 -1.31
CA GLN A 242 5.97 16.14 -0.19
C GLN A 242 6.59 16.50 1.16
N ALA A 243 7.92 16.59 1.25
CA ALA A 243 8.59 17.10 2.43
C ALA A 243 8.15 18.56 2.77
N ALA A 244 7.93 19.39 1.76
CA ALA A 244 7.43 20.75 1.94
C ALA A 244 5.97 20.82 2.43
N ILE A 245 5.12 19.83 2.08
CA ILE A 245 3.76 19.70 2.62
C ILE A 245 3.79 19.59 4.14
N PHE A 246 4.62 18.71 4.69
CA PHE A 246 4.76 18.50 6.14
C PHE A 246 5.71 19.49 6.82
N GLY A 247 6.56 20.16 6.06
CA GLY A 247 7.62 21.04 6.55
C GLY A 247 8.85 20.30 7.06
N THR A 248 8.88 18.96 6.98
CA THR A 248 10.02 18.12 7.35
C THR A 248 9.84 16.70 6.81
N LEU A 249 10.95 15.94 6.72
CA LEU A 249 10.91 14.49 6.54
C LEU A 249 10.70 13.77 7.88
N PRO A 250 10.18 12.53 7.87
CA PRO A 250 10.32 11.62 9.01
C PRO A 250 11.78 11.32 9.30
N THR A 251 12.10 11.02 10.56
CA THR A 251 13.39 10.41 10.88
C THR A 251 13.37 8.96 10.39
N PHE A 252 14.26 8.62 9.47
CA PHE A 252 14.46 7.26 9.01
C PHE A 252 15.43 6.53 9.93
N ASP A 253 15.07 5.33 10.39
CA ASP A 253 15.78 4.63 11.48
C ASP A 253 17.27 4.38 11.16
N GLY A 254 17.62 4.06 9.91
CA GLY A 254 19.00 3.94 9.41
C GLY A 254 19.51 5.21 8.70
N GLY A 255 18.84 6.35 8.82
CA GLY A 255 19.17 7.59 8.11
C GLY A 255 18.89 7.56 6.60
N THR A 256 18.29 6.49 6.10
CA THR A 256 18.03 6.26 4.66
C THR A 256 16.58 5.82 4.45
N TYR A 257 15.94 6.36 3.42
CA TYR A 257 14.72 5.83 2.83
C TYR A 257 15.05 5.18 1.49
N THR A 258 14.54 3.98 1.22
CA THR A 258 14.87 3.23 0.01
C THR A 258 13.63 2.91 -0.81
N PHE A 259 13.59 3.37 -2.06
CA PHE A 259 12.65 2.88 -3.05
C PHE A 259 13.22 1.59 -3.66
N LEU A 260 12.49 0.47 -3.57
CA LEU A 260 12.77 -0.79 -4.23
C LEU A 260 11.86 -0.89 -5.44
N MET A 261 12.43 -0.90 -6.64
CA MET A 261 11.67 -0.70 -7.87
C MET A 261 11.97 -1.78 -8.90
N ASP A 262 10.91 -2.49 -9.34
CA ASP A 262 10.99 -3.49 -10.42
C ASP A 262 10.14 -3.04 -11.61
N TYR A 263 10.80 -2.43 -12.59
CA TYR A 263 10.18 -1.97 -13.84
C TYR A 263 10.53 -2.91 -14.98
N LEU A 264 9.80 -4.02 -15.02
CA LEU A 264 10.07 -5.18 -15.88
C LEU A 264 8.82 -5.58 -16.64
N PRO A 265 8.91 -6.03 -17.91
CA PRO A 265 7.74 -6.43 -18.70
C PRO A 265 6.89 -7.55 -18.07
N TRP A 266 7.45 -8.31 -17.16
CA TRP A 266 6.81 -9.43 -16.47
C TRP A 266 6.47 -9.17 -15.00
N ALA A 267 6.63 -7.93 -14.52
CA ALA A 267 6.17 -7.52 -13.20
C ALA A 267 4.69 -7.09 -13.25
N ASP A 268 3.97 -7.24 -12.15
CA ASP A 268 2.66 -6.66 -12.00
C ASP A 268 2.75 -5.19 -11.54
N GLY A 269 1.70 -4.42 -11.79
CA GLY A 269 1.64 -3.03 -11.37
C GLY A 269 1.16 -2.92 -9.92
N ASP A 270 2.06 -2.54 -9.01
CA ASP A 270 1.74 -2.43 -7.60
C ASP A 270 2.61 -1.37 -6.88
N GLY A 271 2.17 -0.94 -5.71
CA GLY A 271 2.91 -0.18 -4.72
C GLY A 271 2.65 -0.75 -3.33
N MET A 272 3.67 -0.68 -2.46
CA MET A 272 3.52 -1.05 -1.06
C MET A 272 4.46 -0.22 -0.21
N GLU A 273 3.85 0.46 0.73
CA GLU A 273 4.54 1.30 1.70
C GLU A 273 5.19 0.46 2.80
N HIS A 274 6.31 0.99 3.31
CA HIS A 274 7.03 0.49 4.47
C HIS A 274 7.66 1.65 5.23
N ARG A 275 8.02 1.43 6.49
CA ARG A 275 8.48 2.46 7.41
C ARG A 275 9.63 3.33 6.88
N ASN A 276 10.64 2.73 6.25
CA ASN A 276 11.81 3.42 5.71
C ASN A 276 12.11 2.99 4.27
N SER A 277 11.16 2.35 3.61
CA SER A 277 11.27 1.94 2.22
C SER A 277 9.90 1.86 1.58
N THR A 278 9.87 1.58 0.30
CA THR A 278 8.67 1.22 -0.44
C THR A 278 9.04 0.30 -1.59
N VAL A 279 8.09 -0.56 -1.96
CA VAL A 279 8.14 -1.35 -3.19
C VAL A 279 7.31 -0.65 -4.25
N CYS A 280 7.83 -0.53 -5.46
CA CYS A 280 7.09 -0.05 -6.64
C CYS A 280 7.37 -0.97 -7.80
N THR A 281 6.34 -1.66 -8.30
CA THR A 281 6.48 -2.57 -9.43
C THR A 281 5.61 -2.15 -10.62
N ALA A 282 6.02 -2.46 -11.84
CA ALA A 282 5.19 -2.23 -13.02
C ALA A 282 5.68 -3.02 -14.24
N ALA A 283 4.72 -3.54 -15.03
CA ALA A 283 4.97 -4.00 -16.40
C ALA A 283 5.24 -2.78 -17.30
N ALA A 284 6.40 -2.15 -17.16
CA ALA A 284 6.75 -0.92 -17.84
C ALA A 284 8.25 -0.82 -18.11
N SER A 285 8.58 -0.06 -19.16
CA SER A 285 9.92 0.47 -19.38
C SER A 285 10.00 1.91 -18.89
N LEU A 286 11.15 2.34 -18.38
CA LEU A 286 11.39 3.76 -18.09
C LEU A 286 11.29 4.64 -19.36
N ALA A 287 11.47 4.06 -20.55
CA ALA A 287 11.31 4.78 -21.82
C ALA A 287 9.86 5.25 -22.05
N ASP A 288 8.88 4.39 -21.73
CA ASP A 288 7.50 4.56 -22.19
C ASP A 288 6.51 4.93 -21.07
N GLY A 289 6.92 4.85 -19.82
CA GLY A 289 6.00 4.98 -18.69
C GLY A 289 6.47 5.82 -17.51
N MET A 290 7.55 6.59 -17.64
CA MET A 290 8.23 7.27 -16.54
C MET A 290 7.28 8.08 -15.63
N ALA A 291 6.44 8.94 -16.22
CA ALA A 291 5.49 9.73 -15.41
C ALA A 291 4.41 8.88 -14.73
N ARG A 292 4.03 7.75 -15.32
CA ARG A 292 3.04 6.83 -14.75
C ARG A 292 3.60 6.10 -13.53
N VAL A 293 4.80 5.52 -13.66
CA VAL A 293 5.45 4.83 -12.53
C VAL A 293 5.90 5.80 -11.44
N ALA A 294 6.20 7.07 -11.77
CA ALA A 294 6.44 8.12 -10.79
C ALA A 294 5.19 8.45 -9.97
N GLY A 295 3.99 8.27 -10.51
CA GLY A 295 2.73 8.41 -9.79
C GLY A 295 2.61 7.42 -8.63
N THR A 296 2.99 6.14 -8.84
CA THR A 296 3.08 5.13 -7.78
C THR A 296 4.12 5.55 -6.74
N ALA A 297 5.33 5.91 -7.16
CA ALA A 297 6.36 6.40 -6.22
C ALA A 297 5.90 7.62 -5.41
N SER A 298 5.07 8.50 -6.00
CA SER A 298 4.49 9.66 -5.31
C SER A 298 3.44 9.25 -4.27
N HIS A 299 2.63 8.24 -4.53
CA HIS A 299 1.68 7.68 -3.57
C HIS A 299 2.44 7.03 -2.41
N GLU A 300 3.34 6.11 -2.72
CA GLU A 300 4.04 5.32 -1.73
C GLU A 300 4.94 6.16 -0.81
N PHE A 301 5.60 7.19 -1.33
CA PHE A 301 6.44 8.03 -0.48
C PHE A 301 5.64 8.87 0.52
N PHE A 302 4.40 9.25 0.19
CA PHE A 302 3.54 9.97 1.12
C PHE A 302 3.21 9.13 2.36
N HIS A 303 3.18 7.82 2.22
CA HIS A 303 2.99 6.88 3.32
C HIS A 303 4.12 6.93 4.36
N ALA A 304 5.30 7.42 4.04
CA ALA A 304 6.35 7.62 5.06
C ALA A 304 5.86 8.46 6.27
N TRP A 305 4.86 9.32 6.05
CA TRP A 305 4.10 10.02 7.09
C TRP A 305 2.78 9.34 7.39
N ASN A 306 1.91 9.18 6.37
CA ASN A 306 0.53 8.70 6.42
C ASN A 306 0.48 7.29 5.84
N VAL A 307 0.69 6.40 6.58
CA VAL A 307 0.27 5.42 7.54
C VAL A 307 1.46 4.90 8.38
N GLU A 308 2.70 5.14 7.93
CA GLU A 308 3.86 4.55 8.60
C GLU A 308 4.15 5.19 9.97
N ARG A 309 3.69 6.43 10.17
CA ARG A 309 3.87 7.13 11.45
C ARG A 309 2.59 7.82 11.95
N ILE A 310 1.75 8.32 11.05
CA ILE A 310 0.36 8.69 11.34
C ILE A 310 -0.47 7.42 11.09
N ARG A 311 -0.49 6.51 12.06
CA ARG A 311 -1.05 5.15 11.91
C ARG A 311 -2.39 5.01 12.61
N PRO A 312 -3.41 4.40 11.97
CA PRO A 312 -4.65 4.03 12.64
C PRO A 312 -4.41 3.09 13.83
N ALA A 313 -5.12 3.31 14.92
CA ALA A 313 -5.04 2.44 16.11
C ALA A 313 -5.51 1.01 15.83
N SER A 314 -6.34 0.82 14.81
CA SER A 314 -6.81 -0.49 14.35
C SER A 314 -5.73 -1.32 13.62
N LEU A 315 -4.61 -0.70 13.22
CA LEU A 315 -3.48 -1.34 12.54
C LEU A 315 -2.23 -1.44 13.42
N GLU A 316 -2.33 -1.14 14.72
CA GLU A 316 -1.18 -1.10 15.63
C GLU A 316 -1.41 -1.92 16.91
N PRO A 317 -0.56 -2.94 17.22
CA PRO A 317 0.42 -3.52 16.31
C PRO A 317 -0.25 -4.35 15.20
N PHE A 318 0.43 -4.54 14.06
CA PHE A 318 -0.12 -5.35 12.97
C PHE A 318 -0.18 -6.83 13.38
N ASP A 319 -1.31 -7.51 13.10
CA ASP A 319 -1.49 -8.93 13.36
C ASP A 319 -1.25 -9.74 12.08
N PHE A 320 -0.12 -10.44 12.01
CA PHE A 320 0.26 -11.27 10.86
C PHE A 320 -0.55 -12.56 10.74
N SER A 321 -1.36 -12.91 11.74
CA SER A 321 -2.10 -14.17 11.76
C SER A 321 -3.50 -14.07 11.13
N GLN A 322 -3.98 -12.87 10.83
CA GLN A 322 -5.31 -12.62 10.28
C GLN A 322 -5.37 -11.31 9.48
N ALA A 323 -6.49 -11.07 8.80
CA ALA A 323 -6.75 -9.77 8.18
C ALA A 323 -6.95 -8.68 9.25
N ASN A 324 -6.40 -7.49 9.01
CA ASN A 324 -6.51 -6.34 9.91
C ASN A 324 -7.59 -5.39 9.39
N MET A 325 -8.72 -5.33 10.09
CA MET A 325 -9.84 -4.48 9.69
C MET A 325 -9.68 -3.08 10.28
N SER A 326 -9.73 -2.05 9.42
CA SER A 326 -9.66 -0.64 9.83
C SER A 326 -10.82 0.16 9.27
N GLY A 327 -11.33 1.11 10.05
CA GLY A 327 -12.32 2.11 9.62
C GLY A 327 -11.68 3.39 9.08
N GLU A 328 -10.36 3.50 9.11
CA GLU A 328 -9.59 4.71 8.84
C GLU A 328 -8.88 4.71 7.47
N LEU A 329 -9.05 3.65 6.64
CA LEU A 329 -8.33 3.53 5.37
C LEU A 329 -8.71 4.61 4.36
N TRP A 330 -9.90 5.18 4.43
CA TRP A 330 -10.28 6.36 3.64
C TRP A 330 -9.33 7.55 3.86
N LEU A 331 -8.75 7.69 5.06
CA LEU A 331 -7.73 8.70 5.37
C LEU A 331 -6.34 8.18 5.05
N ALA A 332 -6.00 6.97 5.50
CA ALA A 332 -4.67 6.38 5.30
C ALA A 332 -4.34 6.26 3.80
N GLU A 333 -5.24 5.68 3.00
CA GLU A 333 -5.04 5.42 1.57
C GLU A 333 -5.60 6.53 0.68
N GLY A 334 -6.82 6.98 1.02
CA GLY A 334 -7.51 7.95 0.19
C GLY A 334 -6.83 9.31 0.18
N PHE A 335 -6.37 9.82 1.32
CA PHE A 335 -5.63 11.08 1.36
C PHE A 335 -4.27 10.93 0.70
N THR A 336 -3.62 9.77 0.84
CA THR A 336 -2.39 9.48 0.13
C THR A 336 -2.60 9.47 -1.39
N SER A 337 -3.69 8.91 -1.89
CA SER A 337 -4.06 8.97 -3.32
C SER A 337 -4.29 10.41 -3.81
N TYR A 338 -4.95 11.24 -3.00
CA TYR A 338 -5.12 12.65 -3.29
C TYR A 338 -3.79 13.40 -3.34
N TYR A 339 -2.95 13.23 -2.31
CA TYR A 339 -1.65 13.90 -2.23
C TYR A 339 -0.62 13.38 -3.23
N GLY A 340 -0.62 12.09 -3.52
CA GLY A 340 0.20 11.53 -4.59
C GLY A 340 -0.04 12.23 -5.92
N SER A 341 -1.34 12.42 -6.27
CA SER A 341 -1.74 13.17 -7.46
C SER A 341 -1.42 14.67 -7.35
N LEU A 342 -1.71 15.30 -6.22
CA LEU A 342 -1.49 16.74 -6.02
C LEU A 342 0.01 17.09 -6.02
N ALA A 343 0.86 16.24 -5.45
CA ALA A 343 2.32 16.42 -5.47
C ALA A 343 2.87 16.39 -6.90
N MET A 344 2.38 15.51 -7.75
CA MET A 344 2.77 15.45 -9.18
C MET A 344 2.41 16.75 -9.93
N ILE A 345 1.26 17.37 -9.59
CA ILE A 345 0.84 18.65 -10.15
C ILE A 345 1.74 19.78 -9.63
N ARG A 346 1.94 19.86 -8.31
CA ARG A 346 2.76 20.89 -7.66
C ARG A 346 4.23 20.82 -8.07
N ALA A 347 4.73 19.62 -8.28
CA ALA A 347 6.09 19.36 -8.80
C ALA A 347 6.24 19.71 -10.30
N GLY A 348 5.17 20.08 -11.00
CA GLY A 348 5.18 20.38 -12.43
C GLY A 348 5.36 19.17 -13.36
N ILE A 349 5.29 17.94 -12.83
CA ILE A 349 5.39 16.70 -13.60
C ILE A 349 4.10 16.48 -14.42
N VAL A 350 2.97 16.86 -13.85
CA VAL A 350 1.67 16.86 -14.51
C VAL A 350 1.18 18.30 -14.67
N ALA A 351 0.81 18.70 -15.88
CA ALA A 351 0.27 20.02 -16.14
C ALA A 351 -1.00 20.25 -15.30
N GLN A 352 -1.16 21.46 -14.73
CA GLN A 352 -2.21 21.77 -13.74
C GLN A 352 -3.62 21.37 -14.20
N ASP A 353 -4.05 21.78 -15.39
CA ASP A 353 -5.42 21.51 -15.85
C ASP A 353 -5.64 20.01 -16.10
N ARG A 354 -4.63 19.31 -16.62
CA ARG A 354 -4.67 17.84 -16.75
C ARG A 354 -4.76 17.16 -15.39
N GLY A 355 -3.97 17.62 -14.42
CA GLY A 355 -3.99 17.08 -13.06
C GLY A 355 -5.32 17.32 -12.35
N VAL A 356 -5.91 18.53 -12.50
CA VAL A 356 -7.23 18.83 -11.94
C VAL A 356 -8.32 17.97 -12.59
N ALA A 357 -8.23 17.70 -13.89
CA ALA A 357 -9.12 16.74 -14.55
C ALA A 357 -8.99 15.32 -14.00
N GLN A 358 -7.77 14.90 -13.63
CA GLN A 358 -7.55 13.61 -12.94
C GLN A 358 -8.15 13.61 -11.53
N LEU A 359 -7.95 14.67 -10.75
CA LEU A 359 -8.56 14.80 -9.42
C LEU A 359 -10.10 14.80 -9.48
N ALA A 360 -10.68 15.38 -10.53
CA ALA A 360 -12.14 15.36 -10.75
C ALA A 360 -12.70 13.95 -10.97
N MET A 361 -11.87 12.99 -11.41
CA MET A 361 -12.30 11.59 -11.55
C MET A 361 -12.66 10.96 -10.19
N PHE A 362 -11.96 11.31 -9.10
CA PHE A 362 -12.33 10.85 -7.75
C PHE A 362 -13.74 11.33 -7.38
N ALA A 363 -14.02 12.61 -7.55
CA ALA A 363 -15.35 13.17 -7.32
C ALA A 363 -16.41 12.50 -8.18
N GLY A 364 -16.15 12.35 -9.49
CA GLY A 364 -17.06 11.72 -10.44
C GLY A 364 -17.34 10.25 -10.14
N ALA A 365 -16.37 9.51 -9.65
CA ALA A 365 -16.54 8.12 -9.25
C ALA A 365 -17.53 7.99 -8.07
N VAL A 366 -17.34 8.80 -7.02
CA VAL A 366 -18.23 8.79 -5.83
C VAL A 366 -19.63 9.28 -6.17
N MET A 367 -19.75 10.35 -6.97
CA MET A 367 -21.05 10.91 -7.36
C MET A 367 -21.95 9.92 -8.12
N ARG A 368 -21.35 8.94 -8.81
CA ARG A 368 -22.08 7.96 -9.64
C ARG A 368 -22.22 6.58 -9.03
N ALA A 369 -21.41 6.25 -8.03
CA ALA A 369 -21.37 4.91 -7.46
C ALA A 369 -22.64 4.61 -6.64
N PRO A 370 -23.42 3.56 -6.98
CA PRO A 370 -24.58 3.19 -6.18
C PRO A 370 -24.24 2.93 -4.71
N GLY A 371 -23.10 2.27 -4.44
CA GLY A 371 -22.67 1.93 -3.09
C GLY A 371 -22.48 3.13 -2.16
N ALA A 372 -22.08 4.29 -2.70
CA ALA A 372 -21.88 5.51 -1.92
C ALA A 372 -23.19 6.09 -1.34
N GLN A 373 -24.35 5.61 -1.80
CA GLN A 373 -25.65 6.08 -1.30
C GLN A 373 -26.05 5.46 0.04
N PHE A 374 -25.46 4.32 0.41
CA PHE A 374 -25.84 3.57 1.62
C PHE A 374 -24.68 3.08 2.48
N ARG A 375 -23.46 3.30 2.06
CA ARG A 375 -22.25 3.00 2.85
C ARG A 375 -21.34 4.20 2.93
N SER A 376 -20.91 4.50 4.14
CA SER A 376 -19.96 5.58 4.45
C SER A 376 -18.53 5.23 4.03
N ALA A 377 -17.62 6.20 4.04
CA ALA A 377 -16.20 5.98 3.79
C ALA A 377 -15.58 5.04 4.84
N VAL A 378 -16.03 5.13 6.09
CA VAL A 378 -15.64 4.22 7.18
C VAL A 378 -16.12 2.79 6.90
N ASP A 379 -17.36 2.61 6.44
CA ASP A 379 -17.88 1.28 6.10
C ASP A 379 -17.14 0.68 4.91
N MET A 380 -16.82 1.50 3.89
CA MET A 380 -16.02 1.05 2.75
C MET A 380 -14.60 0.64 3.17
N SER A 381 -13.97 1.37 4.11
CA SER A 381 -12.69 1.00 4.68
C SER A 381 -12.72 -0.36 5.37
N ARG A 382 -13.78 -0.64 6.14
CA ARG A 382 -13.97 -1.92 6.83
C ARG A 382 -14.18 -3.12 5.89
N LEU A 383 -14.50 -2.87 4.63
CA LEU A 383 -14.60 -3.93 3.62
C LEU A 383 -13.25 -4.36 3.04
N ALA A 384 -12.16 -3.65 3.34
CA ALA A 384 -10.83 -3.95 2.82
C ALA A 384 -10.44 -5.44 2.92
N PRO A 385 -10.70 -6.18 4.02
CA PRO A 385 -10.40 -7.60 4.10
C PRO A 385 -11.03 -8.48 3.00
N TYR A 386 -12.07 -8.00 2.34
CA TYR A 386 -12.78 -8.74 1.29
C TYR A 386 -12.47 -8.27 -0.14
N VAL A 387 -11.86 -7.07 -0.29
CA VAL A 387 -11.71 -6.41 -1.60
C VAL A 387 -10.26 -6.04 -1.94
N ASP A 388 -9.38 -5.92 -0.94
CA ASP A 388 -8.00 -5.50 -1.14
C ASP A 388 -7.13 -6.65 -1.64
N ALA A 389 -6.73 -6.59 -2.93
CA ALA A 389 -5.90 -7.59 -3.60
C ALA A 389 -6.39 -9.05 -3.40
N ALA A 390 -7.61 -9.24 -2.88
CA ALA A 390 -8.24 -10.54 -2.68
C ALA A 390 -9.29 -10.79 -3.76
N GLN A 391 -9.18 -11.93 -4.44
CA GLN A 391 -10.18 -12.34 -5.42
C GLN A 391 -11.22 -13.25 -4.76
N ALA A 392 -12.49 -12.86 -4.83
CA ALA A 392 -13.57 -13.72 -4.39
C ALA A 392 -13.70 -14.95 -5.31
N VAL A 393 -13.87 -16.11 -4.70
CA VAL A 393 -14.11 -17.37 -5.43
C VAL A 393 -15.50 -17.40 -6.03
N ASP A 394 -16.46 -16.82 -5.33
CA ASP A 394 -17.87 -16.71 -5.71
C ASP A 394 -18.20 -15.31 -6.26
N PRO A 395 -19.31 -15.17 -7.00
CA PRO A 395 -19.77 -13.88 -7.48
C PRO A 395 -20.11 -12.92 -6.34
N THR A 396 -19.61 -11.70 -6.44
CA THR A 396 -19.93 -10.58 -5.52
C THR A 396 -20.76 -9.52 -6.25
N ASN A 397 -21.36 -8.58 -5.50
CA ASN A 397 -22.11 -7.45 -6.05
C ASN A 397 -21.39 -6.12 -5.77
N TRP A 398 -20.05 -6.14 -5.83
CA TRP A 398 -19.23 -4.95 -5.48
C TRP A 398 -19.51 -3.77 -6.38
N GLU A 399 -19.85 -3.95 -7.65
CA GLU A 399 -20.22 -2.89 -8.59
C GLU A 399 -21.39 -2.04 -8.11
N ASN A 400 -22.26 -2.61 -7.28
CA ASN A 400 -23.44 -1.95 -6.73
C ASN A 400 -23.31 -1.56 -5.26
N THR A 401 -22.39 -2.16 -4.52
CA THR A 401 -22.37 -2.07 -3.07
C THR A 401 -21.08 -1.51 -2.49
N TYR A 402 -20.05 -1.32 -3.33
CA TYR A 402 -18.74 -0.90 -2.89
C TYR A 402 -18.19 0.26 -3.76
N VAL A 403 -17.45 1.14 -3.11
CA VAL A 403 -16.54 2.13 -3.73
C VAL A 403 -15.20 1.98 -3.04
N SER A 404 -14.13 1.85 -3.81
CA SER A 404 -12.78 1.77 -3.22
C SER A 404 -12.55 2.89 -2.24
N TYR A 405 -12.11 2.57 -1.03
CA TYR A 405 -11.75 3.52 0.02
C TYR A 405 -10.59 4.43 -0.42
N TYR A 406 -9.74 4.00 -1.35
CA TYR A 406 -8.77 4.86 -2.04
C TYR A 406 -9.46 6.01 -2.77
N THR A 407 -10.41 5.67 -3.64
CA THR A 407 -11.16 6.64 -4.44
C THR A 407 -12.10 7.50 -3.59
N TYR A 408 -12.81 6.88 -2.64
CA TYR A 408 -13.75 7.59 -1.78
C TYR A 408 -13.01 8.56 -0.85
N GLY A 409 -11.94 8.09 -0.22
CA GLY A 409 -11.10 8.92 0.64
C GLY A 409 -10.38 10.03 -0.12
N ALA A 410 -9.90 9.77 -1.34
CA ALA A 410 -9.33 10.82 -2.20
C ALA A 410 -10.36 11.90 -2.54
N ALA A 411 -11.62 11.52 -2.81
CA ALA A 411 -12.70 12.46 -3.04
C ALA A 411 -13.01 13.29 -1.77
N ILE A 412 -12.99 12.66 -0.58
CA ILE A 412 -13.15 13.37 0.70
C ILE A 412 -11.98 14.33 0.93
N GLY A 413 -10.73 13.89 0.71
CA GLY A 413 -9.54 14.73 0.84
C GLY A 413 -9.58 15.95 -0.08
N LEU A 414 -9.91 15.74 -1.35
CA LEU A 414 -10.13 16.82 -2.34
C LEU A 414 -11.23 17.79 -1.88
N GLY A 415 -12.38 17.25 -1.47
CA GLY A 415 -13.51 18.08 -1.05
C GLY A 415 -13.24 18.85 0.24
N LEU A 416 -12.53 18.24 1.20
CA LEU A 416 -12.12 18.89 2.44
C LEU A 416 -11.09 19.99 2.19
N ASP A 417 -10.07 19.75 1.35
CA ASP A 417 -9.08 20.77 1.00
C ASP A 417 -9.74 22.01 0.36
N LEU A 418 -10.60 21.79 -0.63
CA LEU A 418 -11.32 22.90 -1.27
C LEU A 418 -12.29 23.60 -0.30
N THR A 419 -12.94 22.86 0.60
CA THR A 419 -13.84 23.44 1.62
C THR A 419 -13.06 24.31 2.62
N LEU A 420 -11.92 23.84 3.12
CA LEU A 420 -11.09 24.60 4.04
C LEU A 420 -10.58 25.89 3.37
N ARG A 421 -10.11 25.80 2.13
CA ARG A 421 -9.66 26.97 1.34
C ARG A 421 -10.78 27.97 1.08
N GLU A 422 -11.96 27.51 0.70
CA GLU A 422 -13.12 28.38 0.45
C GLU A 422 -13.53 29.11 1.73
N ARG A 423 -13.65 28.42 2.85
CA ARG A 423 -14.03 28.99 4.16
C ARG A 423 -13.04 30.01 4.71
N SER A 424 -11.75 29.81 4.44
CA SER A 424 -10.67 30.63 5.00
C SER A 424 -10.07 31.64 4.03
N GLY A 425 -10.57 31.75 2.81
CA GLY A 425 -9.92 32.53 1.77
C GLY A 425 -8.53 32.01 1.37
N GLY A 426 -8.31 30.71 1.50
CA GLY A 426 -7.06 30.03 1.12
C GLY A 426 -6.01 29.94 2.23
N THR A 427 -6.27 30.45 3.43
CA THR A 427 -5.29 30.50 4.53
C THR A 427 -5.21 29.20 5.32
N VAL A 428 -6.28 28.41 5.39
CA VAL A 428 -6.34 27.07 6.01
C VAL A 428 -6.53 26.03 4.93
N THR A 429 -5.75 24.97 4.99
CA THR A 429 -5.64 23.96 3.92
C THR A 429 -5.62 22.54 4.49
N LEU A 430 -5.76 21.54 3.63
CA LEU A 430 -5.54 20.15 4.03
C LEU A 430 -4.08 19.89 4.42
N ASP A 431 -3.11 20.65 3.89
CA ASP A 431 -1.70 20.57 4.32
C ASP A 431 -1.59 20.87 5.83
N ASP A 432 -2.36 21.84 6.36
CA ASP A 432 -2.37 22.17 7.79
C ASP A 432 -3.00 21.07 8.64
N TYR A 433 -4.03 20.40 8.10
CA TYR A 433 -4.65 19.24 8.75
C TYR A 433 -3.63 18.07 8.88
N MET A 434 -2.94 17.75 7.79
CA MET A 434 -1.92 16.69 7.81
C MET A 434 -0.73 17.04 8.72
N ARG A 435 -0.30 18.30 8.74
CA ARG A 435 0.72 18.77 9.69
C ARG A 435 0.26 18.65 11.15
N THR A 436 -1.02 18.86 11.42
CA THR A 436 -1.58 18.70 12.77
C THR A 436 -1.53 17.23 13.19
N LEU A 437 -1.97 16.30 12.35
CA LEU A 437 -1.85 14.86 12.62
C LEU A 437 -0.39 14.44 12.77
N TRP A 438 0.51 14.98 11.93
CA TRP A 438 1.95 14.73 12.04
C TRP A 438 2.53 15.16 13.38
N LYS A 439 2.20 16.36 13.84
CA LYS A 439 2.68 16.90 15.13
C LYS A 439 2.12 16.15 16.34
N THR A 440 0.86 15.71 16.26
CA THR A 440 0.17 15.10 17.40
C THR A 440 0.39 13.59 17.49
N HIS A 441 0.56 12.90 16.38
CA HIS A 441 0.67 11.43 16.29
C HIS A 441 1.99 10.98 15.70
N GLY A 442 2.36 11.45 14.51
CA GLY A 442 3.51 10.96 13.77
C GLY A 442 4.85 11.22 14.46
N VAL A 443 5.14 12.49 14.83
CA VAL A 443 6.40 12.86 15.50
C VAL A 443 6.55 12.17 16.86
N PRO A 444 5.57 12.19 17.77
CA PRO A 444 5.72 11.53 19.07
C PRO A 444 5.65 10.01 18.98
N GLY A 445 4.85 9.47 18.03
CA GLY A 445 4.58 8.03 17.92
C GLY A 445 5.61 7.24 17.12
N GLY A 446 6.26 7.86 16.13
CA GLY A 446 7.11 7.18 15.15
C GLY A 446 8.58 6.97 15.57
N LYS A 447 8.90 6.86 16.87
CA LYS A 447 10.29 6.84 17.37
C LYS A 447 10.90 5.45 17.52
N ALA A 448 10.09 4.43 17.75
CA ALA A 448 10.57 3.07 17.96
C ALA A 448 10.51 2.28 16.64
N PRO A 449 11.61 1.62 16.21
CA PRO A 449 11.59 0.79 15.02
C PRO A 449 10.53 -0.33 15.13
N GLY A 450 9.69 -0.47 14.10
CA GLY A 450 8.64 -1.49 14.04
C GLY A 450 7.32 -1.14 14.73
N TYR A 451 7.25 -0.04 15.50
CA TYR A 451 6.04 0.33 16.25
C TYR A 451 5.69 1.81 16.14
N VAL A 452 4.39 2.10 16.30
CA VAL A 452 3.87 3.45 16.46
C VAL A 452 3.22 3.59 17.83
N SER A 453 3.88 4.29 18.76
CA SER A 453 3.45 4.39 20.16
C SER A 453 2.28 5.37 20.38
N ARG A 454 1.87 6.11 19.35
CA ARG A 454 0.75 7.08 19.43
C ARG A 454 -0.14 7.01 18.18
N PRO A 455 -0.78 5.87 17.93
CA PRO A 455 -1.69 5.73 16.80
C PRO A 455 -2.92 6.64 16.98
N TYR A 456 -3.61 6.95 15.87
CA TYR A 456 -4.79 7.81 15.90
C TYR A 456 -6.09 7.00 15.73
N THR A 457 -7.20 7.60 16.20
CA THR A 457 -8.55 7.11 16.01
C THR A 457 -9.37 8.08 15.14
N LEU A 458 -10.57 7.68 14.71
CA LEU A 458 -11.51 8.59 14.02
C LEU A 458 -11.80 9.87 14.84
N LYS A 459 -11.85 9.77 16.18
CA LYS A 459 -12.05 10.94 17.06
C LYS A 459 -10.85 11.88 17.01
N ASP A 460 -9.64 11.34 16.96
CA ASP A 460 -8.44 12.17 16.84
C ASP A 460 -8.38 12.88 15.48
N ALA A 461 -8.81 12.20 14.40
CA ALA A 461 -8.93 12.79 13.09
C ALA A 461 -9.97 13.94 13.06
N GLU A 462 -11.13 13.77 13.69
CA GLU A 462 -12.14 14.83 13.85
C GLU A 462 -11.61 16.00 14.69
N ALA A 463 -10.93 15.71 15.82
CA ALA A 463 -10.33 16.72 16.69
C ALA A 463 -9.22 17.52 15.98
N ALA A 464 -8.44 16.89 15.11
CA ALA A 464 -7.46 17.58 14.28
C ALA A 464 -8.15 18.56 13.30
N LEU A 465 -9.28 18.18 12.71
CA LEU A 465 -10.06 19.08 11.86
C LEU A 465 -10.64 20.27 12.66
N ALA A 466 -11.15 20.01 13.86
CA ALA A 466 -11.63 21.07 14.75
C ALA A 466 -10.52 22.07 15.11
N THR A 467 -9.30 21.55 15.38
CA THR A 467 -8.14 22.37 15.70
C THR A 467 -7.73 23.26 14.51
N VAL A 468 -7.64 22.71 13.31
CA VAL A 468 -7.17 23.41 12.13
C VAL A 468 -8.17 24.43 11.63
N SER A 469 -9.46 24.07 11.64
CA SER A 469 -10.54 24.98 11.20
C SER A 469 -10.87 26.05 12.22
N GLY A 470 -10.50 25.87 13.49
CA GLY A 470 -10.95 26.70 14.62
C GLY A 470 -12.45 26.57 14.90
N ASP A 471 -13.12 25.53 14.37
CA ASP A 471 -14.57 25.35 14.40
C ASP A 471 -14.92 23.87 14.66
N ALA A 472 -15.15 23.54 15.92
CA ALA A 472 -15.50 22.18 16.33
C ALA A 472 -16.87 21.72 15.80
N ALA A 473 -17.82 22.66 15.62
CA ALA A 473 -19.13 22.34 15.07
C ALA A 473 -19.05 21.97 13.58
N PHE A 474 -18.22 22.69 12.82
CA PHE A 474 -17.92 22.33 11.43
C PHE A 474 -17.26 20.95 11.34
N ALA A 475 -16.26 20.68 12.18
CA ALA A 475 -15.58 19.39 12.15
C ALA A 475 -16.53 18.23 12.42
N ALA A 476 -17.34 18.33 13.49
CA ALA A 476 -18.34 17.33 13.84
C ALA A 476 -19.40 17.16 12.74
N ASP A 477 -19.89 18.25 12.13
CA ASP A 477 -20.86 18.18 11.02
C ASP A 477 -20.24 17.54 9.78
N PHE A 478 -19.01 17.90 9.42
CA PHE A 478 -18.28 17.30 8.29
C PHE A 478 -18.12 15.80 8.46
N PHE A 479 -17.64 15.36 9.63
CA PHE A 479 -17.48 13.93 9.93
C PHE A 479 -18.80 13.18 9.91
N ARG A 480 -19.82 13.73 10.58
CA ARG A 480 -21.15 13.12 10.62
C ARG A 480 -21.76 12.93 9.22
N ARG A 481 -21.62 13.91 8.32
CA ARG A 481 -22.25 13.88 7.00
C ARG A 481 -21.45 13.11 5.95
N HIS A 482 -20.13 13.32 5.90
CA HIS A 482 -19.31 12.91 4.76
C HIS A 482 -18.33 11.77 5.07
N VAL A 483 -18.01 11.53 6.33
CA VAL A 483 -17.08 10.46 6.75
C VAL A 483 -17.84 9.26 7.33
N LEU A 484 -18.74 9.52 8.28
CA LEU A 484 -19.59 8.53 8.95
C LEU A 484 -20.96 8.37 8.28
N GLY A 485 -21.40 9.36 7.53
CA GLY A 485 -22.60 9.37 6.72
C GLY A 485 -22.30 9.20 5.24
N THR A 486 -23.36 9.27 4.44
CA THR A 486 -23.33 9.06 2.98
C THR A 486 -23.67 10.33 2.20
N GLU A 487 -23.71 11.49 2.85
CA GLU A 487 -24.07 12.73 2.19
C GLU A 487 -22.93 13.17 1.25
N PRO A 488 -23.21 13.39 -0.05
CA PRO A 488 -22.16 13.76 -1.00
C PRO A 488 -21.66 15.18 -0.75
N LEU A 489 -20.36 15.39 -0.99
CA LEU A 489 -19.74 16.70 -0.99
C LEU A 489 -20.24 17.53 -2.19
N PRO A 490 -20.38 18.86 -2.06
CA PRO A 490 -20.89 19.73 -3.13
C PRO A 490 -19.78 20.05 -4.16
N PHE A 491 -19.25 19.02 -4.84
CA PHE A 491 -18.09 19.14 -5.73
C PHE A 491 -18.24 20.21 -6.81
N ARG A 492 -19.45 20.35 -7.43
CA ARG A 492 -19.67 21.38 -8.47
C ARG A 492 -19.36 22.78 -7.93
N ARG A 493 -19.82 23.09 -6.71
CA ARG A 493 -19.56 24.38 -6.04
C ARG A 493 -18.09 24.54 -5.68
N LEU A 494 -17.47 23.50 -5.14
CA LEU A 494 -16.08 23.51 -4.70
C LEU A 494 -15.11 23.73 -5.88
N PHE A 495 -15.33 23.05 -7.00
CA PHE A 495 -14.55 23.27 -8.22
C PHE A 495 -14.78 24.67 -8.80
N ALA A 496 -16.03 25.18 -8.74
CA ALA A 496 -16.32 26.54 -9.18
C ALA A 496 -15.57 27.59 -8.33
N ALA A 497 -15.47 27.41 -7.02
CA ALA A 497 -14.67 28.27 -6.15
C ALA A 497 -13.18 28.27 -6.51
N ALA A 498 -12.67 27.19 -7.09
CA ALA A 498 -11.30 27.06 -7.59
C ALA A 498 -11.12 27.47 -9.07
N GLY A 499 -12.16 28.05 -9.70
CA GLY A 499 -12.11 28.51 -11.08
C GLY A 499 -12.22 27.41 -12.14
N TYR A 500 -12.89 26.29 -11.80
CA TYR A 500 -13.18 25.19 -12.72
C TYR A 500 -14.68 24.90 -12.78
N THR A 501 -15.16 24.59 -13.97
CA THR A 501 -16.51 24.05 -14.17
C THR A 501 -16.45 22.53 -14.13
N LEU A 502 -17.16 21.93 -13.18
CA LEU A 502 -17.34 20.47 -13.14
C LEU A 502 -18.61 20.12 -13.92
N ARG A 503 -18.47 19.54 -15.09
CA ARG A 503 -19.58 19.17 -15.98
C ARG A 503 -19.56 17.68 -16.33
N GLU A 504 -20.69 17.19 -16.78
CA GLU A 504 -20.81 15.90 -17.44
C GLU A 504 -20.32 16.04 -18.88
N ARG A 505 -19.36 15.19 -19.25
CA ARG A 505 -18.89 15.08 -20.63
C ARG A 505 -19.76 14.07 -21.34
N GLU A 506 -20.37 14.48 -22.44
CA GLU A 506 -21.05 13.56 -23.33
C GLU A 506 -20.07 12.48 -23.82
N THR A 507 -20.47 11.25 -23.64
CA THR A 507 -19.73 10.06 -24.08
C THR A 507 -20.63 9.24 -25.01
N PRO A 508 -20.09 8.22 -25.71
CA PRO A 508 -20.90 7.34 -26.54
C PRO A 508 -22.14 6.80 -25.80
N PRO A 509 -23.25 6.58 -26.54
CA PRO A 509 -24.46 6.02 -25.96
C PRO A 509 -24.18 4.68 -25.26
N THR A 510 -24.91 4.44 -24.17
CA THR A 510 -24.74 3.22 -23.37
C THR A 510 -26.09 2.75 -22.81
N LEU A 511 -26.18 1.46 -22.53
CA LEU A 511 -27.24 0.86 -21.72
C LEU A 511 -26.68 0.29 -20.42
N GLY A 512 -25.35 0.38 -20.24
CA GLY A 512 -24.57 -0.20 -19.14
C GLY A 512 -23.54 -1.18 -19.65
N THR A 513 -22.57 -1.52 -18.79
CA THR A 513 -21.49 -2.48 -19.11
C THR A 513 -21.96 -3.91 -18.91
N LEU A 514 -21.83 -4.75 -19.92
CA LEU A 514 -22.27 -6.15 -19.90
C LEU A 514 -21.09 -7.15 -19.88
N GLY A 515 -19.93 -6.79 -20.43
CA GLY A 515 -18.80 -7.71 -20.59
C GLY A 515 -19.19 -8.92 -21.45
N LEU A 516 -19.77 -8.69 -22.65
CA LEU A 516 -20.27 -9.74 -23.51
C LEU A 516 -19.17 -10.67 -24.01
N THR A 517 -19.38 -11.97 -23.83
CA THR A 517 -18.46 -13.03 -24.26
C THR A 517 -19.22 -14.09 -25.05
N ALA A 518 -18.62 -14.56 -26.15
CA ALA A 518 -19.19 -15.66 -26.92
C ALA A 518 -19.02 -17.01 -26.17
N GLN A 519 -20.12 -17.65 -25.82
CA GLN A 519 -20.16 -18.98 -25.19
C GLN A 519 -21.14 -19.85 -25.95
N GLN A 520 -20.66 -20.94 -26.52
CA GLN A 520 -21.47 -21.89 -27.29
C GLN A 520 -22.33 -21.21 -28.39
N GLY A 521 -21.78 -20.22 -29.07
CA GLY A 521 -22.48 -19.46 -30.12
C GLY A 521 -23.52 -18.44 -29.61
N ARG A 522 -23.53 -18.14 -28.31
CA ARG A 522 -24.43 -17.16 -27.66
C ARG A 522 -23.62 -16.04 -27.03
N MET A 523 -24.14 -14.82 -27.02
CA MET A 523 -23.50 -13.67 -26.39
C MET A 523 -23.96 -13.55 -24.95
N VAL A 524 -23.13 -14.04 -24.02
CA VAL A 524 -23.42 -14.16 -22.60
C VAL A 524 -22.85 -12.95 -21.83
N VAL A 525 -23.64 -12.42 -20.92
CA VAL A 525 -23.27 -11.36 -19.99
C VAL A 525 -22.34 -11.93 -18.91
N THR A 526 -21.11 -11.41 -18.80
CA THR A 526 -20.12 -11.89 -17.83
C THR A 526 -19.95 -10.97 -16.62
N ASN A 527 -20.23 -9.67 -16.76
CA ASN A 527 -20.16 -8.72 -15.67
C ASN A 527 -21.49 -8.62 -14.91
N ASN A 528 -21.41 -8.22 -13.65
CA ASN A 528 -22.60 -7.73 -12.96
C ASN A 528 -23.07 -6.42 -13.61
N THR A 529 -24.36 -6.27 -13.72
CA THR A 529 -24.94 -5.02 -14.22
C THR A 529 -25.07 -4.00 -13.07
N VAL A 530 -24.83 -2.72 -13.38
CA VAL A 530 -24.86 -1.66 -12.38
C VAL A 530 -26.28 -1.15 -12.18
N ALA A 531 -26.71 -0.99 -10.94
CA ALA A 531 -28.09 -0.65 -10.55
C ALA A 531 -28.67 0.62 -11.22
N THR A 532 -27.81 1.56 -11.59
CA THR A 532 -28.19 2.80 -12.30
C THR A 532 -28.38 2.58 -13.81
N SER A 533 -27.89 1.46 -14.37
CA SER A 533 -27.91 1.19 -15.81
C SER A 533 -29.30 0.76 -16.32
N ALA A 534 -29.56 1.02 -17.61
CA ALA A 534 -30.77 0.62 -18.28
C ALA A 534 -30.92 -0.92 -18.33
N VAL A 535 -29.84 -1.64 -18.57
CA VAL A 535 -29.84 -3.12 -18.62
C VAL A 535 -30.18 -3.74 -17.26
N TYR A 536 -29.67 -3.19 -16.14
CA TYR A 536 -30.04 -3.64 -14.80
C TYR A 536 -31.55 -3.47 -14.54
N LYS A 537 -32.08 -2.27 -14.85
CA LYS A 537 -33.50 -1.93 -14.68
C LYS A 537 -34.41 -2.82 -15.53
N ALA A 538 -33.90 -3.31 -16.68
CA ALA A 538 -34.60 -4.27 -17.53
C ALA A 538 -34.58 -5.71 -16.98
N GLY A 539 -33.81 -5.96 -15.92
CA GLY A 539 -33.64 -7.30 -15.33
C GLY A 539 -32.58 -8.16 -15.99
N VAL A 540 -31.66 -7.58 -16.75
CA VAL A 540 -30.49 -8.28 -17.31
C VAL A 540 -29.45 -8.44 -16.24
N GLY A 541 -28.96 -9.65 -16.05
CA GLY A 541 -27.93 -10.01 -15.09
C GLY A 541 -26.83 -10.90 -15.66
N ARG A 542 -25.81 -11.13 -14.86
CA ARG A 542 -24.71 -12.04 -15.19
C ARG A 542 -25.24 -13.44 -15.52
N GLY A 543 -24.77 -14.00 -16.61
CA GLY A 543 -25.17 -15.31 -17.13
C GLY A 543 -26.34 -15.25 -18.12
N ASP A 544 -27.00 -14.10 -18.30
CA ASP A 544 -28.03 -13.93 -19.30
C ASP A 544 -27.43 -13.85 -20.71
N THR A 545 -28.21 -14.18 -21.71
CA THR A 545 -27.84 -14.08 -23.13
C THR A 545 -28.53 -12.90 -23.77
N ILE A 546 -27.80 -12.00 -24.40
CA ILE A 546 -28.36 -10.94 -25.22
C ILE A 546 -28.71 -11.53 -26.58
N LEU A 547 -29.94 -11.32 -27.04
CA LEU A 547 -30.47 -11.84 -28.30
C LEU A 547 -30.46 -10.73 -29.38
N SER A 548 -31.04 -9.57 -29.07
CA SER A 548 -31.07 -8.44 -30.01
C SER A 548 -31.17 -7.11 -29.28
N LEU A 549 -30.74 -6.05 -29.95
CA LEU A 549 -30.93 -4.67 -29.55
C LEU A 549 -31.53 -3.87 -30.72
N ASN A 550 -32.66 -3.20 -30.47
CA ASN A 550 -33.39 -2.41 -31.45
C ASN A 550 -33.67 -3.22 -32.74
N GLY A 551 -34.13 -4.48 -32.61
CA GLY A 551 -34.41 -5.39 -33.69
C GLY A 551 -33.20 -6.01 -34.40
N THR A 552 -31.98 -5.57 -34.07
CA THR A 552 -30.74 -6.11 -34.66
C THR A 552 -30.16 -7.21 -33.76
N ALA A 553 -29.90 -8.39 -34.30
CA ALA A 553 -29.35 -9.52 -33.56
C ALA A 553 -27.92 -9.22 -33.06
N VAL A 554 -27.62 -9.71 -31.83
CA VAL A 554 -26.28 -9.66 -31.21
C VAL A 554 -25.74 -11.07 -31.22
N THR A 555 -24.83 -11.35 -32.17
CA THR A 555 -24.36 -12.72 -32.45
C THR A 555 -22.86 -12.90 -32.26
N GLN A 556 -22.09 -11.80 -32.25
CA GLN A 556 -20.64 -11.80 -32.07
C GLN A 556 -20.15 -10.62 -31.24
N ALA A 557 -18.93 -10.71 -30.75
CA ALA A 557 -18.27 -9.61 -30.05
C ALA A 557 -18.24 -8.36 -30.94
N GLY A 558 -18.52 -7.20 -30.37
CA GLY A 558 -18.57 -5.92 -31.09
C GLY A 558 -19.93 -5.57 -31.71
N ASP A 559 -20.87 -6.53 -31.87
CA ASP A 559 -22.22 -6.20 -32.35
C ASP A 559 -22.93 -5.23 -31.39
N TRP A 560 -22.80 -5.43 -30.10
CA TRP A 560 -23.39 -4.57 -29.08
C TRP A 560 -22.94 -3.13 -29.20
N GLU A 561 -21.62 -2.91 -29.21
CA GLU A 561 -21.02 -1.56 -29.35
C GLU A 561 -21.35 -0.91 -30.68
N ARG A 562 -21.34 -1.70 -31.75
CA ARG A 562 -21.68 -1.22 -33.10
C ARG A 562 -23.14 -0.77 -33.16
N ILE A 563 -24.09 -1.51 -32.60
CA ILE A 563 -25.50 -1.14 -32.57
C ILE A 563 -25.69 0.10 -31.68
N LEU A 564 -25.12 0.10 -30.47
CA LEU A 564 -25.19 1.23 -29.55
C LEU A 564 -24.68 2.51 -30.20
N SER A 565 -23.58 2.48 -30.94
CA SER A 565 -23.00 3.66 -31.58
C SER A 565 -23.91 4.34 -32.59
N THR A 566 -24.95 3.65 -33.07
CA THR A 566 -25.97 4.21 -33.98
C THR A 566 -27.16 4.85 -33.25
N LEU A 567 -27.24 4.68 -31.94
CA LEU A 567 -28.37 5.14 -31.13
C LEU A 567 -28.09 6.53 -30.53
N THR A 568 -29.16 7.25 -30.22
CA THR A 568 -29.07 8.57 -29.59
C THR A 568 -29.48 8.46 -28.11
N PRO A 569 -28.72 9.01 -27.15
CA PRO A 569 -29.15 9.10 -25.76
C PRO A 569 -30.54 9.74 -25.64
N GLY A 570 -31.36 9.21 -24.73
CA GLY A 570 -32.76 9.61 -24.54
C GLY A 570 -33.77 8.86 -25.40
N THR A 571 -33.33 8.10 -26.44
CA THR A 571 -34.23 7.25 -27.22
C THR A 571 -34.61 5.98 -26.50
N GLU A 572 -35.84 5.52 -26.68
CA GLU A 572 -36.30 4.23 -26.17
C GLU A 572 -36.13 3.17 -27.25
N VAL A 573 -35.51 2.05 -26.88
CA VAL A 573 -35.22 0.93 -27.78
C VAL A 573 -35.64 -0.39 -27.15
N GLU A 574 -35.88 -1.39 -28.00
CA GLU A 574 -36.19 -2.74 -27.55
C GLU A 574 -34.92 -3.54 -27.29
N LEU A 575 -34.86 -4.20 -26.13
CA LEU A 575 -33.80 -5.14 -25.75
C LEU A 575 -34.43 -6.54 -25.56
N ALA A 576 -33.99 -7.51 -26.38
CA ALA A 576 -34.38 -8.90 -26.22
C ALA A 576 -33.22 -9.70 -25.60
N PHE A 577 -33.51 -10.47 -24.59
CA PHE A 577 -32.55 -11.31 -23.87
C PHE A 577 -33.17 -12.59 -23.37
N GLU A 578 -32.35 -13.56 -23.01
CA GLU A 578 -32.78 -14.81 -22.36
C GLU A 578 -32.17 -14.88 -20.97
N SER A 579 -32.99 -14.99 -19.96
CA SER A 579 -32.59 -15.12 -18.56
C SER A 579 -33.13 -16.41 -17.99
N ARG A 580 -32.22 -17.28 -17.51
CA ARG A 580 -32.55 -18.57 -16.90
C ARG A 580 -33.47 -19.46 -17.76
N GLY A 581 -33.29 -19.41 -19.09
CA GLY A 581 -34.08 -20.19 -20.07
C GLY A 581 -35.35 -19.50 -20.55
N GLU A 582 -35.70 -18.34 -19.99
CA GLU A 582 -36.87 -17.54 -20.42
C GLU A 582 -36.46 -16.41 -21.34
N LYS A 583 -37.07 -16.32 -22.51
CA LYS A 583 -36.89 -15.17 -23.41
C LYS A 583 -37.74 -14.01 -22.93
N LYS A 584 -37.10 -12.87 -22.81
CA LYS A 584 -37.67 -11.60 -22.32
C LYS A 584 -37.41 -10.48 -23.29
N THR A 585 -38.34 -9.53 -23.31
CA THR A 585 -38.17 -8.28 -24.05
C THR A 585 -38.47 -7.11 -23.11
N ALA A 586 -37.64 -6.08 -23.14
CA ALA A 586 -37.83 -4.88 -22.35
C ALA A 586 -37.61 -3.64 -23.21
N ARG A 587 -38.35 -2.57 -22.92
CA ARG A 587 -38.02 -1.24 -23.44
C ARG A 587 -37.05 -0.55 -22.51
N VAL A 588 -35.97 -0.04 -23.07
CA VAL A 588 -34.88 0.58 -22.33
C VAL A 588 -34.52 1.93 -22.95
N THR A 589 -34.30 2.92 -22.10
CA THR A 589 -33.85 4.24 -22.57
C THR A 589 -32.34 4.24 -22.71
N VAL A 590 -31.84 4.61 -23.89
CA VAL A 590 -30.42 4.79 -24.13
C VAL A 590 -29.91 5.93 -23.25
N GLN A 591 -28.85 5.67 -22.50
CA GLN A 591 -28.22 6.61 -21.58
C GLN A 591 -26.97 7.24 -22.24
N SER A 592 -26.56 8.40 -21.78
CA SER A 592 -25.20 8.88 -21.97
C SER A 592 -24.32 8.27 -20.88
N ASN A 593 -23.12 7.82 -21.23
CA ASN A 593 -22.16 7.36 -20.25
C ASN A 593 -21.37 8.58 -19.72
N ASP A 594 -22.08 9.53 -19.12
CA ASP A 594 -21.52 10.81 -18.72
C ASP A 594 -20.37 10.63 -17.74
N ARG A 595 -19.20 11.10 -18.11
CA ARG A 595 -18.05 11.22 -17.22
C ARG A 595 -17.98 12.64 -16.71
N VAL A 596 -17.70 12.78 -15.43
CA VAL A 596 -17.46 14.09 -14.83
C VAL A 596 -16.07 14.56 -15.23
N GLU A 597 -15.97 15.76 -15.80
CA GLU A 597 -14.71 16.41 -16.13
C GLU A 597 -14.63 17.82 -15.54
N ALA A 598 -13.44 18.24 -15.11
CA ALA A 598 -13.19 19.62 -14.70
C ALA A 598 -12.57 20.40 -15.86
N ILE A 599 -13.18 21.51 -16.20
CA ILE A 599 -12.72 22.41 -17.27
C ILE A 599 -12.40 23.76 -16.65
N PRO A 600 -11.23 24.37 -16.97
CA PRO A 600 -10.92 25.72 -16.53
C PRO A 600 -11.99 26.72 -17.01
N MET A 601 -12.46 27.60 -16.14
CA MET A 601 -13.31 28.70 -16.54
C MET A 601 -12.54 29.68 -17.42
N ALA A 602 -13.17 30.18 -18.50
CA ALA A 602 -12.55 31.15 -19.39
C ALA A 602 -12.27 32.48 -18.66
N GLU A 603 -13.21 32.92 -17.83
CA GLU A 603 -13.09 34.10 -16.98
C GLU A 603 -13.15 33.67 -15.52
N ARG A 604 -12.22 34.17 -14.71
CA ARG A 604 -12.14 33.89 -13.28
C ARG A 604 -12.04 35.17 -12.49
N THR A 605 -12.71 35.21 -11.35
CA THR A 605 -12.57 36.30 -10.39
C THR A 605 -11.17 36.26 -9.75
N PRO A 606 -10.68 37.40 -9.21
CA PRO A 606 -9.42 37.42 -8.46
C PRO A 606 -9.38 36.40 -7.29
N GLN A 607 -10.51 36.15 -6.65
CA GLN A 607 -10.64 35.18 -5.57
C GLN A 607 -10.45 33.74 -6.07
N GLN A 608 -11.06 33.39 -7.21
CA GLN A 608 -10.89 32.07 -7.84
C GLN A 608 -9.43 31.84 -8.28
N GLU A 609 -8.78 32.84 -8.87
CA GLU A 609 -7.35 32.76 -9.24
C GLU A 609 -6.46 32.60 -8.01
N ALA A 610 -6.71 33.34 -6.94
CA ALA A 610 -5.94 33.22 -5.70
C ALA A 610 -6.11 31.82 -5.06
N LEU A 611 -7.33 31.29 -5.01
CA LEU A 611 -7.58 29.96 -4.46
C LEU A 611 -6.94 28.88 -5.33
N ARG A 612 -7.07 28.96 -6.66
CA ARG A 612 -6.42 28.06 -7.60
C ARG A 612 -4.90 28.05 -7.43
N ALA A 613 -4.28 29.22 -7.38
CA ALA A 613 -2.85 29.37 -7.19
C ALA A 613 -2.42 28.78 -5.83
N ALA A 614 -3.12 29.09 -4.75
CA ALA A 614 -2.84 28.54 -3.42
C ALA A 614 -3.01 27.02 -3.36
N TRP A 615 -3.88 26.44 -4.17
CA TRP A 615 -4.10 24.99 -4.24
C TRP A 615 -3.00 24.26 -5.02
N LEU A 616 -2.63 24.77 -6.21
CA LEU A 616 -1.85 24.05 -7.21
C LEU A 616 -0.37 24.49 -7.28
N ALA A 617 0.03 25.56 -6.58
CA ALA A 617 1.42 26.01 -6.58
C ALA A 617 2.32 25.08 -5.79
N SER A 618 3.57 24.92 -6.24
CA SER A 618 4.63 24.21 -5.51
C SER A 618 4.78 24.74 -4.09
N ARG A 619 5.07 23.84 -3.15
CA ARG A 619 5.41 24.15 -1.76
C ARG A 619 6.92 24.27 -1.54
N VAL A 620 7.72 23.83 -2.50
CA VAL A 620 9.19 24.02 -2.48
C VAL A 620 9.48 25.49 -2.78
N LYS A 621 10.20 26.16 -1.87
CA LYS A 621 10.60 27.57 -1.98
C LYS A 621 11.94 27.69 -2.68
#